data_40f3bc6339f26fd57f0df1b67528063d
#
_entry.id   40f3bc6339f26fd57f0df1b67528063d
#
_cell.length_a   1.000
_cell.length_b   1.000
_cell.length_c   1.000
_cell.angle_alpha   90.00
_cell.angle_beta   90.00
_cell.angle_gamma   90.00
#
_symmetry.space_group_name_H-M   'P 1'
#
loop_
_entity.id
_entity.type
_entity.pdbx_description
1 polymer ?
#
loop_
_entity_poly.entity_id
_entity_poly.type
_entity_poly.pdbx_seq_one_letter_code
_entity_poly.pdbx_strand_id
1 'polypeptide(L)'
;TWKDYDPEMFDEIFQDDSREKEFDYTIYGSDILRSSIEIAEKNVTNAGLASYVKLTCIPFQELNIPETDAMIMFNPPYGERIGAGDDLPTLYAEIGKKLKEDCVGKNAWIITVPNEVTAQIRLSPSFKVELKNGNIDCEFRKYEMFSGRREDYVREGKERRSREREEKREERRD
;
A
#
# COMPACT_ATOMS: atom_id res chain seq x y z
N THR A 1 22.87 17.17 -12.57
CA THR A 1 23.64 17.17 -11.30
C THR A 1 23.00 18.18 -10.36
N TRP A 2 22.82 17.86 -9.10
CA TRP A 2 22.33 18.80 -8.09
C TRP A 2 23.40 19.85 -7.81
N LYS A 3 23.00 21.07 -7.44
CA LYS A 3 23.92 22.18 -7.21
C LYS A 3 24.92 21.87 -6.08
N ASP A 4 24.49 21.06 -5.11
CA ASP A 4 25.23 20.73 -3.90
C ASP A 4 25.68 19.25 -3.91
N TYR A 5 25.87 18.65 -5.10
CA TYR A 5 26.33 17.28 -5.24
C TYR A 5 27.80 17.16 -4.81
N ASP A 6 28.02 16.42 -3.75
CA ASP A 6 29.33 16.02 -3.23
C ASP A 6 29.55 14.54 -3.55
N PRO A 7 30.46 14.19 -4.46
CA PRO A 7 30.73 12.81 -4.83
C PRO A 7 31.27 11.96 -3.68
N GLU A 8 32.11 12.54 -2.81
CA GLU A 8 32.73 11.79 -1.70
C GLU A 8 31.67 11.43 -0.67
N MET A 9 30.82 12.38 -0.28
CA MET A 9 29.68 12.12 0.61
C MET A 9 28.67 11.15 -0.01
N PHE A 10 28.43 11.23 -1.32
CA PHE A 10 27.56 10.30 -2.01
C PHE A 10 28.10 8.87 -1.94
N ASP A 11 29.40 8.68 -2.23
CA ASP A 11 30.05 7.37 -2.20
C ASP A 11 30.10 6.79 -0.78
N GLU A 12 30.35 7.61 0.24
CA GLU A 12 30.30 7.19 1.65
C GLU A 12 28.91 6.67 2.03
N ILE A 13 27.84 7.41 1.68
CA ILE A 13 26.45 7.01 1.97
C ILE A 13 26.06 5.79 1.14
N PHE A 14 26.48 5.72 -0.12
CA PHE A 14 26.14 4.62 -1.03
C PHE A 14 26.80 3.29 -0.62
N GLN A 15 27.97 3.33 0.00
CA GLN A 15 28.70 2.15 0.47
C GLN A 15 28.38 1.77 1.92
N ASP A 16 27.58 2.59 2.63
CA ASP A 16 27.19 2.29 4.02
C ASP A 16 26.11 1.20 4.05
N ASP A 17 26.53 -0.02 4.31
CA ASP A 17 25.69 -1.20 4.51
C ASP A 17 25.32 -1.45 5.99
N SER A 18 25.75 -0.58 6.91
CA SER A 18 25.58 -0.74 8.36
C SER A 18 24.12 -0.86 8.81
N ARG A 19 23.16 -0.44 7.96
CA ARG A 19 21.72 -0.50 8.19
C ARG A 19 21.02 -1.59 7.37
N GLU A 20 21.75 -2.35 6.58
CA GLU A 20 21.16 -3.46 5.84
C GLU A 20 20.61 -4.52 6.79
N LYS A 21 19.44 -5.03 6.44
CA LYS A 21 18.75 -6.08 7.18
C LYS A 21 18.26 -7.13 6.21
N GLU A 22 18.27 -8.36 6.65
CA GLU A 22 17.59 -9.43 5.92
C GLU A 22 16.12 -9.09 5.73
N PHE A 23 15.62 -9.35 4.54
CA PHE A 23 14.25 -9.11 4.16
C PHE A 23 13.58 -10.44 3.81
N ASP A 24 12.86 -11.00 4.79
CA ASP A 24 12.24 -12.33 4.72
C ASP A 24 10.87 -12.34 4.01
N TYR A 25 10.49 -11.25 3.38
CA TYR A 25 9.18 -11.09 2.76
C TYR A 25 9.30 -11.12 1.23
N THR A 26 8.19 -11.42 0.57
CA THR A 26 8.05 -11.23 -0.87
C THR A 26 7.17 -10.02 -1.16
N ILE A 27 7.62 -9.14 -2.04
CA ILE A 27 6.84 -8.02 -2.57
C ILE A 27 6.14 -8.51 -3.83
N TYR A 28 4.82 -8.43 -3.86
CA TYR A 28 4.01 -8.76 -5.04
C TYR A 28 3.56 -7.47 -5.72
N GLY A 29 3.80 -7.35 -7.02
CA GLY A 29 3.34 -6.23 -7.84
C GLY A 29 2.52 -6.71 -9.04
N SER A 30 1.52 -5.95 -9.42
CA SER A 30 0.74 -6.21 -10.64
C SER A 30 0.36 -4.93 -11.35
N ASP A 31 0.27 -5.02 -12.65
CA ASP A 31 -0.26 -3.98 -13.54
C ASP A 31 -0.97 -4.65 -14.70
N ILE A 32 -2.00 -4.01 -15.24
CA ILE A 32 -2.71 -4.50 -16.43
C ILE A 32 -1.89 -4.33 -17.71
N LEU A 33 -0.97 -3.34 -17.73
CA LEU A 33 -0.15 -3.02 -18.88
C LEU A 33 1.15 -3.82 -18.86
N ARG A 34 1.36 -4.62 -19.89
CA ARG A 34 2.60 -5.38 -20.07
C ARG A 34 3.85 -4.48 -20.07
N SER A 35 3.76 -3.31 -20.71
CA SER A 35 4.86 -2.34 -20.75
C SER A 35 5.25 -1.82 -19.37
N SER A 36 4.29 -1.62 -18.47
CA SER A 36 4.57 -1.22 -17.07
C SER A 36 5.32 -2.33 -16.34
N ILE A 37 4.91 -3.58 -16.53
CA ILE A 37 5.58 -4.74 -15.92
C ILE A 37 7.01 -4.88 -16.43
N GLU A 38 7.26 -4.75 -17.74
CA GLU A 38 8.61 -4.82 -18.32
C GLU A 38 9.55 -3.74 -17.79
N ILE A 39 9.04 -2.52 -17.59
CA ILE A 39 9.80 -1.42 -16.95
C ILE A 39 10.09 -1.76 -15.50
N ALA A 40 9.11 -2.26 -14.77
CA ALA A 40 9.26 -2.64 -13.36
C ALA A 40 10.26 -3.79 -13.20
N GLU A 41 10.18 -4.84 -14.02
CA GLU A 41 11.14 -5.97 -14.04
C GLU A 41 12.57 -5.49 -14.27
N LYS A 42 12.77 -4.57 -15.22
CA LYS A 42 14.07 -3.97 -15.48
C LYS A 42 14.60 -3.17 -14.30
N ASN A 43 13.75 -2.37 -13.67
CA ASN A 43 14.12 -1.57 -12.50
C ASN A 43 14.47 -2.47 -11.30
N VAL A 44 13.67 -3.50 -11.03
CA VAL A 44 13.91 -4.48 -9.97
C VAL A 44 15.25 -5.22 -10.20
N THR A 45 15.52 -5.61 -11.44
CA THR A 45 16.79 -6.27 -11.81
C THR A 45 17.98 -5.34 -11.62
N ASN A 46 17.88 -4.08 -12.08
CA ASN A 46 18.93 -3.08 -11.91
C ASN A 46 19.22 -2.74 -10.44
N ALA A 47 18.20 -2.83 -9.58
CA ALA A 47 18.33 -2.63 -8.15
C ALA A 47 18.83 -3.88 -7.39
N GLY A 48 19.06 -5.02 -8.06
CA GLY A 48 19.46 -6.26 -7.40
C GLY A 48 18.37 -6.94 -6.56
N LEU A 49 17.09 -6.56 -6.74
CA LEU A 49 15.97 -6.99 -5.91
C LEU A 49 15.12 -8.12 -6.51
N ALA A 50 15.59 -8.77 -7.57
CA ALA A 50 14.82 -9.78 -8.32
C ALA A 50 14.40 -10.99 -7.46
N SER A 51 15.14 -11.33 -6.41
CA SER A 51 14.81 -12.42 -5.48
C SER A 51 13.65 -12.10 -4.54
N TYR A 52 13.38 -10.82 -4.31
CA TYR A 52 12.37 -10.35 -3.35
C TYR A 52 11.05 -9.92 -4.00
N VAL A 53 11.04 -9.66 -5.31
CA VAL A 53 9.91 -9.05 -6.01
C VAL A 53 9.34 -10.01 -7.05
N LYS A 54 8.02 -10.24 -6.99
CA LYS A 54 7.26 -11.01 -7.97
C LYS A 54 6.29 -10.10 -8.69
N LEU A 55 6.45 -9.96 -10.01
CA LEU A 55 5.62 -9.11 -10.85
C LEU A 55 4.70 -9.97 -11.73
N THR A 56 3.46 -9.52 -11.91
CA THR A 56 2.45 -10.23 -12.70
C THR A 56 1.67 -9.24 -13.57
N CYS A 57 1.52 -9.56 -14.85
CA CYS A 57 0.71 -8.75 -15.77
C CYS A 57 -0.73 -9.24 -15.76
N ILE A 58 -1.52 -8.76 -14.80
CA ILE A 58 -2.95 -9.07 -14.67
C ILE A 58 -3.70 -7.86 -14.14
N PRO A 59 -4.99 -7.72 -14.45
CA PRO A 59 -5.82 -6.71 -13.84
C PRO A 59 -5.94 -6.95 -12.33
N PHE A 60 -6.07 -5.87 -11.57
CA PHE A 60 -6.19 -5.91 -10.11
C PHE A 60 -7.34 -6.82 -9.62
N GLN A 61 -8.44 -6.88 -10.35
CA GLN A 61 -9.60 -7.71 -10.02
C GLN A 61 -9.26 -9.21 -9.95
N GLU A 62 -8.32 -9.65 -10.78
CA GLU A 62 -7.89 -11.05 -10.88
C GLU A 62 -6.69 -11.37 -9.97
N LEU A 63 -6.10 -10.34 -9.35
CA LEU A 63 -4.96 -10.56 -8.46
C LEU A 63 -5.36 -11.42 -7.27
N ASN A 64 -4.66 -12.52 -7.09
CA ASN A 64 -4.81 -13.36 -5.90
C ASN A 64 -4.02 -12.74 -4.73
N ILE A 65 -4.71 -12.29 -3.71
CA ILE A 65 -4.10 -11.69 -2.51
C ILE A 65 -3.62 -12.81 -1.59
N PRO A 66 -2.33 -12.88 -1.25
CA PRO A 66 -1.83 -13.92 -0.35
C PRO A 66 -2.56 -13.91 1.01
N GLU A 67 -2.77 -15.08 1.60
CA GLU A 67 -3.40 -15.22 2.94
C GLU A 67 -2.50 -14.73 4.08
N THR A 68 -1.25 -14.40 3.81
CA THR A 68 -0.30 -13.88 4.80
C THR A 68 -0.72 -12.50 5.33
N ASP A 69 -0.13 -12.07 6.42
CA ASP A 69 -0.27 -10.70 6.97
C ASP A 69 0.39 -9.68 6.02
N ALA A 70 -0.28 -9.44 4.91
CA ALA A 70 0.21 -8.56 3.86
C ALA A 70 -0.43 -7.17 3.96
N MET A 71 0.37 -6.14 3.73
CA MET A 71 -0.10 -4.79 3.48
C MET A 71 -0.31 -4.60 1.98
N ILE A 72 -1.43 -3.99 1.62
CA ILE A 72 -1.81 -3.74 0.23
C ILE A 72 -1.68 -2.24 -0.04
N MET A 73 -1.09 -1.87 -1.17
CA MET A 73 -0.91 -0.48 -1.56
C MET A 73 -1.33 -0.26 -3.01
N PHE A 74 -2.13 0.78 -3.25
CA PHE A 74 -2.64 1.14 -4.56
C PHE A 74 -2.34 2.59 -4.90
N ASN A 75 -2.04 2.80 -6.17
CA ASN A 75 -2.04 4.11 -6.79
C ASN A 75 -2.89 4.05 -8.08
N PRO A 76 -4.23 3.93 -7.95
CA PRO A 76 -5.11 3.86 -9.11
C PRO A 76 -5.10 5.17 -9.89
N PRO A 77 -5.52 5.18 -11.16
CA PRO A 77 -5.60 6.42 -11.93
C PRO A 77 -6.58 7.41 -11.29
N TYR A 78 -6.17 8.68 -11.22
CA TYR A 78 -6.94 9.83 -10.72
C TYR A 78 -6.51 11.12 -11.41
N GLY A 79 -7.36 12.17 -11.37
CA GLY A 79 -7.06 13.49 -11.91
C GLY A 79 -7.11 13.55 -13.44
N GLU A 80 -6.34 14.45 -14.03
CA GLU A 80 -6.40 14.80 -15.46
C GLU A 80 -5.70 13.77 -16.40
N ARG A 81 -5.02 12.76 -15.85
CA ARG A 81 -4.30 11.73 -16.62
C ARG A 81 -5.18 10.60 -17.14
N ILE A 82 -6.47 10.83 -17.17
CA ILE A 82 -7.46 9.84 -17.55
C ILE A 82 -7.59 9.85 -19.06
N GLY A 83 -7.41 8.69 -19.70
CA GLY A 83 -7.73 8.49 -21.11
C GLY A 83 -9.23 8.67 -21.36
N ALA A 84 -9.61 9.20 -22.53
CA ALA A 84 -11.00 9.28 -22.92
C ALA A 84 -11.56 7.85 -23.05
N GLY A 85 -12.35 7.41 -22.07
CA GLY A 85 -12.95 6.07 -22.03
C GLY A 85 -12.80 5.33 -20.71
N ASP A 86 -12.02 5.83 -19.74
CA ASP A 86 -11.84 5.17 -18.46
C ASP A 86 -13.07 5.40 -17.55
N ASP A 87 -13.75 4.31 -17.19
CA ASP A 87 -14.84 4.32 -16.21
C ASP A 87 -14.27 4.23 -14.78
N LEU A 88 -13.76 5.35 -14.30
CA LEU A 88 -13.18 5.45 -12.96
C LEU A 88 -14.19 5.15 -11.84
N PRO A 89 -15.45 5.59 -11.88
CA PRO A 89 -16.43 5.21 -10.87
C PRO A 89 -16.56 3.70 -10.72
N THR A 90 -16.63 2.96 -11.83
CA THR A 90 -16.65 1.49 -11.82
C THR A 90 -15.37 0.90 -11.26
N LEU A 91 -14.20 1.38 -11.68
CA LEU A 91 -12.91 0.91 -11.15
C LEU A 91 -12.82 1.08 -9.62
N TYR A 92 -13.21 2.24 -9.10
CA TYR A 92 -13.17 2.50 -7.66
C TYR A 92 -14.20 1.68 -6.88
N ALA A 93 -15.37 1.40 -7.48
CA ALA A 93 -16.33 0.47 -6.90
C ALA A 93 -15.80 -0.97 -6.85
N GLU A 94 -15.11 -1.42 -7.89
CA GLU A 94 -14.43 -2.73 -7.94
C GLU A 94 -13.29 -2.84 -6.93
N ILE A 95 -12.49 -1.78 -6.76
CA ILE A 95 -11.48 -1.71 -5.69
C ILE A 95 -12.14 -1.93 -4.34
N GLY A 96 -13.21 -1.20 -4.04
CA GLY A 96 -13.92 -1.35 -2.78
C GLY A 96 -14.51 -2.74 -2.57
N LYS A 97 -15.02 -3.37 -3.63
CA LYS A 97 -15.54 -4.75 -3.62
C LYS A 97 -14.41 -5.73 -3.30
N LYS A 98 -13.31 -5.69 -4.06
CA LYS A 98 -12.13 -6.56 -3.88
C LYS A 98 -11.57 -6.47 -2.47
N LEU A 99 -11.45 -5.26 -1.92
CA LEU A 99 -10.98 -5.06 -0.57
C LEU A 99 -11.87 -5.77 0.46
N LYS A 100 -13.21 -5.69 0.30
CA LYS A 100 -14.16 -6.34 1.20
C LYS A 100 -14.14 -7.86 1.12
N GLU A 101 -13.98 -8.41 -0.08
CA GLU A 101 -14.12 -9.84 -0.35
C GLU A 101 -12.80 -10.58 -0.08
N ASP A 102 -11.67 -10.03 -0.53
CA ASP A 102 -10.39 -10.76 -0.58
C ASP A 102 -9.35 -10.27 0.44
N CYS A 103 -9.62 -9.16 1.14
CA CYS A 103 -8.61 -8.53 1.97
C CYS A 103 -8.97 -8.49 3.46
N VAL A 104 -9.92 -9.32 3.91
CA VAL A 104 -10.31 -9.36 5.33
C VAL A 104 -9.09 -9.66 6.20
N GLY A 105 -8.95 -8.92 7.31
CA GLY A 105 -7.80 -9.00 8.23
C GLY A 105 -6.57 -8.19 7.78
N LYS A 106 -6.58 -7.60 6.58
CA LYS A 106 -5.45 -6.85 6.03
C LYS A 106 -5.64 -5.34 6.12
N ASN A 107 -4.54 -4.61 5.91
CA ASN A 107 -4.55 -3.17 5.76
C ASN A 107 -4.33 -2.80 4.30
N ALA A 108 -5.20 -1.95 3.75
CA ALA A 108 -5.03 -1.40 2.41
C ALA A 108 -4.77 0.10 2.47
N TRP A 109 -3.82 0.57 1.67
CA TRP A 109 -3.49 1.97 1.52
C TRP A 109 -3.71 2.42 0.09
N ILE A 110 -4.42 3.52 -0.09
CA ILE A 110 -4.76 4.06 -1.41
C ILE A 110 -4.39 5.54 -1.45
N ILE A 111 -3.57 5.91 -2.44
CA ILE A 111 -3.37 7.32 -2.79
C ILE A 111 -4.46 7.73 -3.77
N THR A 112 -5.16 8.83 -3.52
CA THR A 112 -6.29 9.26 -4.34
C THR A 112 -6.61 10.74 -4.14
N VAL A 113 -7.43 11.32 -5.03
CA VAL A 113 -7.97 12.66 -4.89
C VAL A 113 -9.31 12.58 -4.14
N PRO A 114 -9.55 13.42 -3.11
CA PRO A 114 -10.81 13.41 -2.36
C PRO A 114 -11.96 13.98 -3.20
N ASN A 115 -12.67 13.12 -3.93
CA ASN A 115 -13.78 13.48 -4.81
C ASN A 115 -14.87 12.40 -4.84
N GLU A 116 -15.89 12.58 -5.67
CA GLU A 116 -17.02 11.66 -5.83
C GLU A 116 -16.61 10.29 -6.39
N VAL A 117 -15.54 10.22 -7.20
CA VAL A 117 -14.99 8.96 -7.72
C VAL A 117 -14.44 8.14 -6.57
N THR A 118 -13.64 8.75 -5.69
CA THR A 118 -13.11 8.07 -4.51
C THR A 118 -14.20 7.59 -3.57
N ALA A 119 -15.33 8.28 -3.50
CA ALA A 119 -16.49 7.85 -2.70
C ALA A 119 -17.08 6.51 -3.19
N GLN A 120 -16.84 6.09 -4.43
CA GLN A 120 -17.29 4.81 -4.97
C GLN A 120 -16.61 3.59 -4.33
N ILE A 121 -15.49 3.77 -3.63
CA ILE A 121 -14.89 2.69 -2.80
C ILE A 121 -15.90 2.19 -1.76
N ARG A 122 -16.80 3.04 -1.30
CA ARG A 122 -17.85 2.71 -0.30
C ARG A 122 -17.30 2.07 0.98
N LEU A 123 -16.13 2.50 1.38
CA LEU A 123 -15.46 2.17 2.62
C LEU A 123 -15.07 3.44 3.35
N SER A 124 -15.13 3.43 4.67
CA SER A 124 -14.64 4.54 5.49
C SER A 124 -13.18 4.30 5.85
N PRO A 125 -12.25 5.21 5.49
CA PRO A 125 -10.87 5.07 5.89
C PRO A 125 -10.74 5.16 7.42
N SER A 126 -9.83 4.38 7.99
CA SER A 126 -9.47 4.45 9.41
C SER A 126 -8.45 5.55 9.69
N PHE A 127 -7.69 5.95 8.69
CA PHE A 127 -6.68 7.00 8.76
C PHE A 127 -6.49 7.68 7.41
N LYS A 128 -6.11 8.97 7.42
CA LYS A 128 -5.83 9.76 6.23
C LYS A 128 -4.62 10.66 6.47
N VAL A 129 -3.82 10.84 5.42
CA VAL A 129 -2.75 11.82 5.34
C VAL A 129 -2.97 12.65 4.08
N GLU A 130 -3.01 13.96 4.23
CA GLU A 130 -3.01 14.88 3.10
C GLU A 130 -1.59 14.98 2.53
N LEU A 131 -1.48 14.94 1.21
CA LEU A 131 -0.22 15.04 0.52
C LEU A 131 -0.42 15.66 -0.88
N LYS A 132 0.68 16.08 -1.48
CA LYS A 132 0.68 16.56 -2.86
C LYS A 132 1.41 15.60 -3.78
N ASN A 133 0.79 15.29 -4.91
CA ASN A 133 1.45 14.62 -6.03
C ASN A 133 1.62 15.62 -7.18
N GLY A 134 2.79 16.27 -7.25
CA GLY A 134 3.00 17.43 -8.07
C GLY A 134 2.10 18.60 -7.61
N ASN A 135 1.20 19.05 -8.48
CA ASN A 135 0.23 20.12 -8.19
C ASN A 135 -1.15 19.59 -7.75
N ILE A 136 -1.32 18.27 -7.64
CA ILE A 136 -2.59 17.64 -7.28
C ILE A 136 -2.64 17.41 -5.78
N ASP A 137 -3.67 17.94 -5.12
CA ASP A 137 -3.95 17.65 -3.72
C ASP A 137 -4.56 16.26 -3.60
N CYS A 138 -3.86 15.38 -2.87
CA CYS A 138 -4.20 13.98 -2.70
C CYS A 138 -4.40 13.64 -1.22
N GLU A 139 -5.06 12.52 -0.98
CA GLU A 139 -5.09 11.86 0.32
C GLU A 139 -4.49 10.45 0.21
N PHE A 140 -3.64 10.07 1.16
CA PHE A 140 -3.22 8.69 1.36
C PHE A 140 -4.11 8.10 2.44
N ARG A 141 -5.01 7.20 2.06
CA ARG A 141 -6.07 6.66 2.89
C ARG A 141 -5.77 5.23 3.31
N LYS A 142 -5.86 4.96 4.61
CA LYS A 142 -5.80 3.60 5.16
C LYS A 142 -7.19 3.03 5.34
N TYR A 143 -7.38 1.81 4.90
CA TYR A 143 -8.57 1.00 5.13
C TYR A 143 -8.16 -0.25 5.90
N GLU A 144 -8.71 -0.43 7.10
CA GLU A 144 -8.58 -1.66 7.88
C GLU A 144 -9.73 -2.58 7.52
N MET A 145 -9.40 -3.72 6.95
CA MET A 145 -10.39 -4.68 6.48
C MET A 145 -10.70 -5.69 7.59
N PHE A 146 -11.95 -5.80 7.95
CA PHE A 146 -12.43 -6.69 9.02
C PHE A 146 -13.74 -7.36 8.62
N SER A 147 -14.04 -8.52 9.22
CA SER A 147 -15.32 -9.17 9.07
C SER A 147 -16.32 -8.60 10.08
N GLY A 148 -17.59 -8.46 9.69
CA GLY A 148 -18.64 -8.01 10.58
C GLY A 148 -18.79 -6.48 10.66
N ARG A 149 -19.35 -5.98 11.77
CA ARG A 149 -19.64 -4.57 11.97
C ARG A 149 -18.41 -3.84 12.52
N ARG A 150 -18.21 -2.59 12.08
CA ARG A 150 -17.11 -1.73 12.55
C ARG A 150 -17.11 -1.55 14.06
N GLU A 151 -18.28 -1.46 14.67
CA GLU A 151 -18.43 -1.27 16.11
C GLU A 151 -17.86 -2.45 16.92
N ASP A 152 -18.14 -3.68 16.46
CA ASP A 152 -17.63 -4.90 17.07
C ASP A 152 -16.11 -5.00 16.94
N TYR A 153 -15.58 -4.74 15.76
CA TYR A 153 -14.13 -4.70 15.51
C TYR A 153 -13.40 -3.68 16.39
N VAL A 154 -13.94 -2.46 16.51
CA VAL A 154 -13.35 -1.41 17.35
C VAL A 154 -13.38 -1.81 18.83
N ARG A 155 -14.47 -2.43 19.30
CA ARG A 155 -14.60 -2.94 20.68
C ARG A 155 -13.56 -4.00 20.97
N GLU A 156 -13.48 -5.02 20.14
CA GLU A 156 -12.50 -6.13 20.25
C GLU A 156 -11.05 -5.62 20.20
N GLY A 157 -10.76 -4.68 19.31
CA GLY A 157 -9.45 -4.04 19.22
C GLY A 157 -9.05 -3.24 20.46
N LYS A 158 -10.00 -2.62 21.17
CA LYS A 158 -9.75 -1.95 22.45
C LYS A 158 -9.46 -2.96 23.56
N GLU A 159 -10.25 -4.02 23.64
CA GLU A 159 -10.09 -5.09 24.63
C GLU A 159 -8.73 -5.80 24.46
N ARG A 160 -8.34 -6.12 23.23
CA ARG A 160 -7.02 -6.71 22.93
C ARG A 160 -5.87 -5.81 23.40
N ARG A 161 -5.90 -4.51 23.05
CA ARG A 161 -4.87 -3.54 23.48
C ARG A 161 -4.80 -3.36 25.00
N SER A 162 -5.92 -3.51 25.68
CA SER A 162 -5.95 -3.44 27.14
C SER A 162 -5.28 -4.66 27.77
N ARG A 163 -5.55 -5.88 27.26
CA ARG A 163 -4.89 -7.12 27.70
C ARG A 163 -3.39 -7.08 27.46
N GLU A 164 -2.94 -6.71 26.26
CA GLU A 164 -1.51 -6.58 25.93
C GLU A 164 -0.77 -5.56 26.82
N ARG A 165 -1.47 -4.50 27.29
CA ARG A 165 -0.90 -3.53 28.22
C ARG A 165 -0.82 -4.07 29.64
N GLU A 166 -1.75 -4.89 30.05
CA GLU A 166 -1.76 -5.54 31.36
C GLU A 166 -0.66 -6.61 31.42
N GLU A 167 -0.54 -7.45 30.42
CA GLU A 167 0.54 -8.46 30.30
C GLU A 167 1.93 -7.81 30.34
N LYS A 168 2.15 -6.75 29.56
CA LYS A 168 3.44 -6.00 29.60
C LYS A 168 3.72 -5.28 30.91
N ARG A 169 2.69 -5.00 31.71
CA ARG A 169 2.87 -4.44 33.05
C ARG A 169 3.21 -5.49 34.09
N GLU A 170 2.69 -6.70 33.94
CA GLU A 170 3.01 -7.87 34.78
C GLU A 170 4.44 -8.34 34.53
N GLU A 171 4.85 -8.50 33.25
CA GLU A 171 6.22 -8.85 32.87
C GLU A 171 7.31 -7.86 33.36
N ARG A 172 6.97 -6.61 33.64
CA ARG A 172 7.90 -5.60 34.16
C ARG A 172 7.95 -5.55 35.69
N ARG A 173 7.13 -6.34 36.36
CA ARG A 173 7.10 -6.40 37.85
C ARG A 173 7.84 -7.60 38.41
N ASP A 174 8.12 -8.59 37.58
CA ASP A 174 8.98 -9.72 37.85
C ASP A 174 10.44 -9.39 37.42
#